data_271626b886539271740c3b2b6b0520c1
#
_entry.id   271626b886539271740c3b2b6b0520c1
#
_cell.length_a   1.000
_cell.length_b   1.000
_cell.length_c   1.000
_cell.angle_alpha   90.00
_cell.angle_beta   90.00
_cell.angle_gamma   90.00
#
_symmetry.space_group_name_H-M   'P 1'
#
loop_
_entity.id
_entity.type
_entity.pdbx_description
1 polymer ?
#
loop_
_entity_poly.entity_id
_entity_poly.type
_entity_poly.pdbx_seq_one_letter_code
_entity_poly.pdbx_strand_id
1 'polypeptide(L)'
;MKTLYLQLLLAIPILFASILTTTSEKLGTMSMFRTLQRQPRTISLFTHDLENSRPCLSILEYLKSHTTNRFDLELSTKFPTLDQVHYMNAINPMILRAQIPHLTKIMKLKSYDPLFGSQLSDCVTKGFWNKEAPLWVDWEKKALGTDLQSIKELLEKD
;
A
#
# COMPACT_ATOMS: atom_id res chain seq x y z
N MET A 1 19.79 -16.42 8.97
CA MET A 1 19.00 -15.50 9.77
C MET A 1 17.69 -15.11 9.12
N LYS A 2 17.69 -14.66 7.87
CA LYS A 2 16.47 -14.31 7.16
C LYS A 2 15.50 -15.49 7.04
N THR A 3 16.01 -16.68 6.83
CA THR A 3 15.20 -17.89 6.74
C THR A 3 14.50 -18.24 8.05
N LEU A 4 15.11 -17.93 9.19
CA LEU A 4 14.51 -18.17 10.49
C LEU A 4 13.32 -17.24 10.73
N TYR A 5 13.43 -15.99 10.30
CA TYR A 5 12.33 -15.05 10.43
C TYR A 5 11.15 -15.45 9.56
N LEU A 6 11.42 -15.90 8.35
CA LEU A 6 10.38 -16.37 7.46
C LEU A 6 9.67 -17.59 8.02
N GLN A 7 10.41 -18.49 8.64
CA GLN A 7 9.82 -19.66 9.27
C GLN A 7 8.94 -19.29 10.46
N LEU A 8 9.37 -18.34 11.26
CA LEU A 8 8.57 -17.86 12.37
C LEU A 8 7.27 -17.21 11.89
N LEU A 9 7.35 -16.41 10.85
CA LEU A 9 6.18 -15.77 10.29
C LEU A 9 5.20 -16.78 9.69
N LEU A 10 5.70 -17.84 9.10
CA LEU A 10 4.86 -18.92 8.56
C LEU A 10 4.28 -19.78 9.67
N ALA A 11 5.02 -20.03 10.73
CA ALA A 11 4.57 -20.84 11.85
C ALA A 11 3.42 -20.19 12.62
N ILE A 12 3.46 -18.90 12.79
CA ILE A 12 2.42 -18.17 13.52
C ILE A 12 1.02 -18.36 12.91
N PRO A 13 0.81 -18.17 11.60
CA PRO A 13 -0.49 -18.41 11.00
C PRO A 13 -0.97 -19.85 11.15
N ILE A 14 -0.08 -20.80 11.04
CA ILE A 14 -0.41 -22.21 11.20
C ILE A 14 -0.88 -22.51 12.62
N LEU A 15 -0.19 -21.96 13.60
CA LEU A 15 -0.59 -22.10 15.00
C LEU A 15 -1.96 -21.50 15.27
N PHE A 16 -2.23 -20.34 14.67
CA PHE A 16 -3.55 -19.73 14.78
C PHE A 16 -4.65 -20.59 14.19
N ALA A 17 -4.41 -21.16 13.04
CA ALA A 17 -5.35 -22.05 12.42
C ALA A 17 -5.67 -23.27 13.31
N SER A 18 -4.66 -23.81 13.97
CA SER A 18 -4.85 -24.93 14.90
C SER A 18 -5.68 -24.54 16.12
N ILE A 19 -5.46 -23.37 16.64
CA ILE A 19 -6.21 -22.84 17.80
C ILE A 19 -7.66 -22.60 17.43
N LEU A 20 -7.93 -22.14 16.22
CA LEU A 20 -9.27 -21.85 15.76
C LEU A 20 -10.18 -23.08 15.63
N THR A 21 -9.62 -24.27 15.64
CA THR A 21 -10.41 -25.51 15.57
C THR A 21 -10.95 -25.97 16.93
N THR A 22 -10.66 -25.25 18.00
CA THR A 22 -11.11 -25.63 19.34
C THR A 22 -12.40 -24.92 19.73
N THR A 23 -12.94 -25.29 20.92
CA THR A 23 -14.14 -24.67 21.48
C THR A 23 -13.98 -23.19 21.75
N SER A 24 -12.78 -22.70 21.77
CA SER A 24 -12.47 -21.28 21.93
C SER A 24 -12.52 -20.50 20.62
N GLU A 25 -13.00 -21.12 19.57
CA GLU A 25 -13.07 -20.54 18.24
C GLU A 25 -13.70 -19.15 18.20
N LYS A 26 -14.84 -18.98 18.86
CA LYS A 26 -15.50 -17.67 18.93
C LYS A 26 -14.64 -16.63 19.58
N LEU A 27 -13.97 -16.98 20.68
CA LEU A 27 -13.06 -16.06 21.37
C LEU A 27 -11.84 -15.76 20.53
N GLY A 28 -11.31 -16.77 19.85
CA GLY A 28 -10.20 -16.58 18.92
C GLY A 28 -10.55 -15.66 17.78
N THR A 29 -11.73 -15.85 17.18
CA THR A 29 -12.22 -15.01 16.10
C THR A 29 -12.41 -13.56 16.54
N MET A 30 -13.02 -13.35 17.71
CA MET A 30 -13.20 -12.00 18.24
C MET A 30 -11.87 -11.34 18.58
N SER A 31 -10.92 -12.10 19.10
CA SER A 31 -9.59 -11.61 19.37
C SER A 31 -8.87 -11.18 18.10
N MET A 32 -9.02 -11.94 17.03
CA MET A 32 -8.47 -11.58 15.72
C MET A 32 -9.08 -10.31 15.17
N PHE A 33 -10.39 -10.16 15.25
CA PHE A 33 -11.06 -8.94 14.84
C PHE A 33 -10.54 -7.73 15.61
N ARG A 34 -10.39 -7.85 16.91
CA ARG A 34 -9.83 -6.78 17.72
C ARG A 34 -8.41 -6.43 17.32
N THR A 35 -7.60 -7.45 17.01
CA THR A 35 -6.24 -7.24 16.55
C THR A 35 -6.22 -6.52 15.22
N LEU A 36 -7.07 -6.92 14.29
CA LEU A 36 -7.19 -6.27 12.98
C LEU A 36 -7.65 -4.82 13.11
N GLN A 37 -8.60 -4.57 14.02
CA GLN A 37 -9.07 -3.21 14.27
C GLN A 37 -8.03 -2.32 14.90
N ARG A 38 -7.04 -2.90 15.57
CA ARG A 38 -5.96 -2.17 16.22
C ARG A 38 -4.70 -2.06 15.37
N GLN A 39 -4.74 -2.61 14.16
CA GLN A 39 -3.59 -2.43 13.28
C GLN A 39 -3.39 -0.96 12.98
N PRO A 40 -2.14 -0.50 13.02
CA PRO A 40 -1.87 0.90 12.73
C PRO A 40 -2.26 1.24 11.30
N ARG A 41 -2.72 2.46 11.13
CA ARG A 41 -3.01 3.04 9.84
C ARG A 41 -1.75 2.99 8.98
N THR A 42 -1.87 2.57 7.75
CA THR A 42 -0.74 2.48 6.83
C THR A 42 -0.91 3.45 5.67
N ILE A 43 0.14 4.22 5.41
CA ILE A 43 0.23 5.07 4.23
C ILE A 43 1.33 4.50 3.34
N SER A 44 0.98 4.12 2.13
CA SER A 44 1.93 3.62 1.14
C SER A 44 2.33 4.72 0.18
N LEU A 45 3.61 4.79 -0.13
CA LEU A 45 4.16 5.72 -1.12
C LEU A 45 4.78 4.91 -2.25
N PHE A 46 4.17 5.00 -3.42
CA PHE A 46 4.64 4.32 -4.63
C PHE A 46 5.46 5.28 -5.48
N THR A 47 6.69 4.91 -5.77
CA THR A 47 7.57 5.72 -6.61
C THR A 47 8.48 4.83 -7.45
N HIS A 48 8.79 5.29 -8.66
CA HIS A 48 9.73 4.60 -9.53
C HIS A 48 11.20 4.93 -9.16
N ASP A 49 11.43 6.03 -8.47
CA ASP A 49 12.76 6.49 -8.13
C ASP A 49 12.75 7.15 -6.75
N LEU A 50 13.28 6.44 -5.76
CA LEU A 50 13.37 6.93 -4.39
C LEU A 50 14.47 7.96 -4.19
N GLU A 51 15.49 7.94 -5.02
CA GLU A 51 16.70 8.73 -4.77
C GLU A 51 16.68 10.10 -5.44
N ASN A 52 16.12 10.18 -6.65
CA ASN A 52 16.26 11.37 -7.49
C ASN A 52 14.98 12.17 -7.69
N SER A 53 13.84 11.62 -7.32
CA SER A 53 12.56 12.31 -7.48
C SER A 53 12.36 13.34 -6.36
N ARG A 54 12.41 14.61 -6.68
CA ARG A 54 12.18 15.69 -5.72
C ARG A 54 10.77 15.65 -5.09
N PRO A 55 9.71 15.48 -5.88
CA PRO A 55 8.38 15.35 -5.29
C PRO A 55 8.27 14.20 -4.31
N CYS A 56 8.89 13.07 -4.64
CA CYS A 56 8.91 11.91 -3.76
C CYS A 56 9.66 12.20 -2.46
N LEU A 57 10.82 12.81 -2.55
CA LEU A 57 11.62 13.13 -1.37
C LEU A 57 10.90 14.11 -0.45
N SER A 58 10.22 15.11 -1.01
CA SER A 58 9.45 16.06 -0.21
C SER A 58 8.31 15.40 0.54
N ILE A 59 7.58 14.53 -0.13
CA ILE A 59 6.49 13.76 0.51
C ILE A 59 7.06 12.82 1.57
N LEU A 60 8.14 12.14 1.25
CA LEU A 60 8.78 11.19 2.16
C LEU A 60 9.27 11.88 3.43
N GLU A 61 9.93 13.01 3.32
CA GLU A 61 10.37 13.78 4.47
C GLU A 61 9.21 14.22 5.35
N TYR A 62 8.15 14.72 4.72
CA TYR A 62 6.96 15.13 5.44
C TYR A 62 6.32 13.96 6.19
N LEU A 63 6.17 12.83 5.52
CA LEU A 63 5.60 11.63 6.13
C LEU A 63 6.46 11.11 7.27
N LYS A 64 7.78 11.09 7.10
CA LYS A 64 8.69 10.63 8.16
C LYS A 64 8.63 11.51 9.41
N SER A 65 8.47 12.81 9.24
CA SER A 65 8.37 13.74 10.37
C SER A 65 7.06 13.60 11.13
N HIS A 66 6.05 12.95 10.54
CA HIS A 66 4.71 12.81 11.11
C HIS A 66 4.31 11.37 11.46
N THR A 67 5.25 10.42 11.36
CA THR A 67 4.94 9.00 11.61
C THR A 67 4.75 8.62 13.07
N THR A 68 5.11 9.46 14.01
CA THR A 68 5.13 9.12 15.43
C THR A 68 3.75 8.70 15.92
N ASN A 69 3.52 7.40 16.03
CA ASN A 69 2.31 6.78 16.57
C ASN A 69 1.01 7.05 15.80
N ARG A 70 1.09 7.66 14.61
CA ARG A 70 -0.10 8.01 13.83
C ARG A 70 -0.37 7.01 12.70
N PHE A 71 0.66 6.57 12.03
CA PHE A 71 0.57 5.64 10.92
C PHE A 71 1.91 5.00 10.63
N ASP A 72 1.88 3.86 9.95
CA ASP A 72 3.08 3.22 9.42
C ASP A 72 3.29 3.70 7.99
N LEU A 73 4.54 3.96 7.64
CA LEU A 73 4.92 4.36 6.30
C LEU A 73 5.48 3.15 5.54
N GLU A 74 4.87 2.85 4.41
CA GLU A 74 5.32 1.79 3.52
C GLU A 74 5.83 2.39 2.22
N LEU A 75 7.08 2.12 1.88
CA LEU A 75 7.66 2.55 0.61
C LEU A 75 7.60 1.41 -0.39
N SER A 76 7.08 1.66 -1.57
CA SER A 76 7.01 0.65 -2.61
C SER A 76 7.57 1.18 -3.92
N THR A 77 8.44 0.39 -4.53
CA THR A 77 8.95 0.63 -5.88
C THR A 77 8.36 -0.35 -6.88
N LYS A 78 7.34 -1.08 -6.47
CA LYS A 78 6.67 -2.08 -7.29
C LYS A 78 5.26 -1.63 -7.65
N PHE A 79 4.82 -2.05 -8.84
CA PHE A 79 3.47 -1.77 -9.29
C PHE A 79 2.45 -2.43 -8.34
N PRO A 80 1.38 -1.71 -7.94
CA PRO A 80 0.40 -2.26 -7.01
C PRO A 80 -0.27 -3.52 -7.55
N THR A 81 -0.85 -4.31 -6.66
CA THR A 81 -1.61 -5.50 -7.04
C THR A 81 -2.92 -5.10 -7.70
N LEU A 82 -3.55 -6.04 -8.39
CA LEU A 82 -4.85 -5.79 -9.02
C LEU A 82 -5.90 -5.33 -7.99
N ASP A 83 -5.93 -5.98 -6.83
CA ASP A 83 -6.87 -5.60 -5.76
C ASP A 83 -6.60 -4.19 -5.26
N GLN A 84 -5.35 -3.82 -5.12
CA GLN A 84 -4.96 -2.46 -4.73
C GLN A 84 -5.39 -1.44 -5.78
N VAL A 85 -5.21 -1.77 -7.06
CA VAL A 85 -5.62 -0.89 -8.16
C VAL A 85 -7.15 -0.69 -8.12
N HIS A 86 -7.91 -1.75 -7.96
CA HIS A 86 -9.37 -1.63 -7.84
C HIS A 86 -9.80 -0.79 -6.65
N TYR A 87 -9.15 -1.00 -5.51
CA TYR A 87 -9.42 -0.23 -4.29
C TYR A 87 -9.13 1.26 -4.50
N MET A 88 -7.98 1.57 -5.06
CA MET A 88 -7.60 2.95 -5.35
C MET A 88 -8.54 3.61 -6.36
N ASN A 89 -8.97 2.85 -7.37
CA ASN A 89 -9.91 3.36 -8.36
C ASN A 89 -11.26 3.72 -7.73
N ALA A 90 -11.69 2.97 -6.74
CA ALA A 90 -12.92 3.27 -6.00
C ALA A 90 -12.79 4.53 -5.15
N ILE A 91 -11.58 4.84 -4.68
CA ILE A 91 -11.32 6.05 -3.89
C ILE A 91 -11.34 7.29 -4.77
N ASN A 92 -10.48 7.32 -5.79
CA ASN A 92 -10.35 8.48 -6.68
C ASN A 92 -9.87 8.05 -8.06
N PRO A 93 -10.80 7.80 -8.98
CA PRO A 93 -10.43 7.33 -10.32
C PRO A 93 -9.68 8.37 -11.14
N MET A 94 -9.92 9.66 -10.91
CA MET A 94 -9.26 10.72 -11.68
C MET A 94 -7.76 10.78 -11.42
N ILE A 95 -7.38 10.76 -10.15
CA ILE A 95 -5.96 10.77 -9.75
C ILE A 95 -5.28 9.50 -10.22
N LEU A 96 -5.96 8.36 -10.07
CA LEU A 96 -5.38 7.09 -10.47
C LEU A 96 -5.16 7.00 -11.98
N ARG A 97 -6.09 7.52 -12.78
CA ARG A 97 -5.93 7.58 -14.23
C ARG A 97 -4.75 8.45 -14.67
N ALA A 98 -4.53 9.55 -13.94
CA ALA A 98 -3.38 10.40 -14.21
C ALA A 98 -2.06 9.69 -13.89
N GLN A 99 -2.05 8.86 -12.85
CA GLN A 99 -0.86 8.15 -12.42
C GLN A 99 -0.61 6.87 -13.23
N ILE A 100 -1.67 6.16 -13.59
CA ILE A 100 -1.57 4.89 -14.31
C ILE A 100 -2.21 5.04 -15.69
N PRO A 101 -1.40 5.29 -16.73
CA PRO A 101 -1.91 5.29 -18.09
C PRO A 101 -2.51 3.91 -18.43
N HIS A 102 -3.53 3.90 -19.24
CA HIS A 102 -4.24 2.66 -19.62
C HIS A 102 -4.88 1.92 -18.45
N LEU A 103 -5.30 2.65 -17.41
CA LEU A 103 -5.89 2.06 -16.21
C LEU A 103 -7.03 1.08 -16.51
N THR A 104 -7.95 1.45 -17.40
CA THR A 104 -9.11 0.61 -17.76
C THR A 104 -8.66 -0.74 -18.30
N LYS A 105 -7.63 -0.73 -19.14
CA LYS A 105 -7.07 -1.96 -19.71
C LYS A 105 -6.39 -2.81 -18.66
N ILE A 106 -5.65 -2.16 -17.74
CA ILE A 106 -4.94 -2.83 -16.65
C ILE A 106 -5.91 -3.51 -15.70
N MET A 107 -7.04 -2.87 -15.40
CA MET A 107 -8.04 -3.43 -14.49
C MET A 107 -8.73 -4.68 -15.03
N LYS A 108 -8.63 -4.95 -16.32
CA LYS A 108 -9.16 -6.15 -16.96
C LYS A 108 -8.17 -7.32 -16.98
N LEU A 109 -6.93 -7.08 -16.60
CA LEU A 109 -5.91 -8.13 -16.56
C LEU A 109 -6.18 -9.11 -15.42
N LYS A 110 -5.58 -10.28 -15.52
CA LYS A 110 -5.66 -11.28 -14.44
C LYS A 110 -4.75 -10.89 -13.30
N SER A 111 -5.12 -11.28 -12.08
CA SER A 111 -4.36 -10.95 -10.88
C SER A 111 -2.92 -11.48 -10.91
N TYR A 112 -2.67 -12.52 -11.67
CA TYR A 112 -1.33 -13.12 -11.81
C TYR A 112 -0.52 -12.55 -12.98
N ASP A 113 -1.03 -11.52 -13.66
CA ASP A 113 -0.28 -10.89 -14.75
C ASP A 113 1.04 -10.34 -14.22
N PRO A 114 2.14 -10.52 -14.97
CA PRO A 114 3.46 -10.07 -14.53
C PRO A 114 3.58 -8.56 -14.25
N LEU A 115 2.67 -7.75 -14.77
CA LEU A 115 2.64 -6.32 -14.50
C LEU A 115 2.51 -6.03 -13.00
N PHE A 116 1.62 -6.76 -12.32
CA PHE A 116 1.39 -6.56 -10.89
C PHE A 116 2.60 -7.04 -10.09
N GLY A 117 3.17 -6.14 -9.30
CA GLY A 117 4.38 -6.42 -8.57
C GLY A 117 5.68 -6.24 -9.35
N SER A 118 5.62 -5.82 -10.62
CA SER A 118 6.82 -5.49 -11.39
C SER A 118 7.41 -4.16 -10.93
N GLN A 119 8.67 -3.91 -11.24
CA GLN A 119 9.34 -2.67 -10.85
C GLN A 119 8.68 -1.47 -11.53
N LEU A 120 8.42 -0.41 -10.76
CA LEU A 120 7.82 0.81 -11.30
C LEU A 120 8.72 1.49 -12.33
N SER A 121 10.03 1.37 -12.20
CA SER A 121 10.95 1.88 -13.21
C SER A 121 10.72 1.24 -14.58
N ASP A 122 10.45 -0.05 -14.61
CA ASP A 122 10.11 -0.75 -15.85
C ASP A 122 8.74 -0.32 -16.36
N CYS A 123 7.80 -0.08 -15.46
CA CYS A 123 6.47 0.39 -15.81
C CYS A 123 6.50 1.78 -16.43
N VAL A 124 7.38 2.65 -15.95
CA VAL A 124 7.61 3.98 -16.56
C VAL A 124 8.08 3.82 -18.00
N THR A 125 9.06 2.95 -18.23
CA THR A 125 9.60 2.69 -19.57
C THR A 125 8.53 2.15 -20.51
N LYS A 126 7.65 1.29 -20.00
CA LYS A 126 6.58 0.68 -20.80
C LYS A 126 5.33 1.56 -20.94
N GLY A 127 5.29 2.69 -20.26
CA GLY A 127 4.16 3.61 -20.33
C GLY A 127 2.99 3.25 -19.41
N PHE A 128 3.21 2.46 -18.38
CA PHE A 128 2.17 2.07 -17.41
C PHE A 128 2.20 2.88 -16.12
N TRP A 129 3.19 3.72 -15.93
CA TRP A 129 3.33 4.54 -14.74
C TRP A 129 3.83 5.93 -15.11
N ASN A 130 3.20 6.95 -14.54
CA ASN A 130 3.61 8.33 -14.77
C ASN A 130 4.82 8.67 -13.91
N LYS A 131 5.91 9.06 -14.54
CA LYS A 131 7.16 9.40 -13.85
C LYS A 131 7.15 10.77 -13.16
N GLU A 132 6.18 11.62 -13.49
CA GLU A 132 6.18 13.01 -13.03
C GLU A 132 5.93 13.15 -11.53
N ALA A 133 5.20 12.22 -10.94
CA ALA A 133 4.86 12.28 -9.54
C ALA A 133 4.77 10.90 -8.92
N PRO A 134 5.06 10.79 -7.61
CA PRO A 134 4.76 9.58 -6.86
C PRO A 134 3.27 9.50 -6.55
N LEU A 135 2.84 8.34 -6.04
CA LEU A 135 1.46 8.14 -5.59
C LEU A 135 1.49 7.75 -4.12
N TRP A 136 0.81 8.52 -3.27
CA TRP A 136 0.63 8.13 -1.88
C TRP A 136 -0.82 7.64 -1.68
N VAL A 137 -0.99 6.64 -0.84
CA VAL A 137 -2.30 6.05 -0.54
C VAL A 137 -2.43 5.84 0.95
N ASP A 138 -3.50 6.37 1.52
CA ASP A 138 -3.89 6.07 2.89
C ASP A 138 -5.03 5.06 2.85
N TRP A 139 -4.73 3.83 3.19
CA TRP A 139 -5.68 2.73 3.06
C TRP A 139 -6.84 2.82 4.05
N GLU A 140 -6.58 3.33 5.24
CA GLU A 140 -7.61 3.45 6.26
C GLU A 140 -8.55 4.62 6.00
N LYS A 141 -8.00 5.78 5.71
CA LYS A 141 -8.78 7.00 5.46
C LYS A 141 -9.37 7.04 4.06
N LYS A 142 -9.04 6.08 3.22
CA LYS A 142 -9.51 6.00 1.83
C LYS A 142 -9.21 7.28 1.07
N ALA A 143 -7.95 7.67 1.08
CA ALA A 143 -7.47 8.85 0.39
C ALA A 143 -6.22 8.54 -0.40
N LEU A 144 -6.02 9.23 -1.51
CA LEU A 144 -4.81 9.11 -2.30
C LEU A 144 -4.51 10.43 -3.00
N GLY A 145 -3.27 10.58 -3.40
CA GLY A 145 -2.83 11.79 -4.06
C GLY A 145 -1.43 11.66 -4.62
N THR A 146 -0.99 12.68 -5.33
CA THR A 146 0.30 12.67 -6.01
C THR A 146 1.20 13.83 -5.63
N ASP A 147 0.75 14.72 -4.75
CA ASP A 147 1.52 15.89 -4.37
C ASP A 147 1.63 16.04 -2.85
N LEU A 148 2.55 16.93 -2.44
CA LEU A 148 2.80 17.21 -1.05
C LEU A 148 1.61 17.92 -0.39
N GLN A 149 0.97 18.83 -1.12
CA GLN A 149 -0.13 19.60 -0.57
C GLN A 149 -1.31 18.72 -0.15
N SER A 150 -1.64 17.73 -0.97
CA SER A 150 -2.75 16.82 -0.67
C SER A 150 -2.49 15.98 0.58
N ILE A 151 -1.25 15.51 0.79
CA ILE A 151 -0.93 14.75 2.00
C ILE A 151 -0.91 15.64 3.24
N LYS A 152 -0.46 16.88 3.11
CA LYS A 152 -0.52 17.84 4.20
C LYS A 152 -1.95 18.10 4.64
N GLU A 153 -2.83 18.33 3.69
CA GLU A 153 -4.25 18.56 3.97
C GLU A 153 -4.88 17.35 4.68
N LEU A 154 -4.53 16.14 4.26
CA LEU A 154 -5.03 14.92 4.89
C LEU A 154 -4.58 14.83 6.35
N LEU A 155 -3.29 15.02 6.61
CA LEU A 155 -2.74 14.86 7.96
C LEU A 155 -3.10 16.01 8.90
N GLU A 156 -3.33 17.18 8.38
CA GLU A 156 -3.77 18.34 9.19
C GLU A 156 -5.22 18.20 9.67
N LYS A 157 -6.03 17.44 8.96
CA LYS A 157 -7.42 17.16 9.35
C LYS A 157 -7.56 16.08 10.44
N ASP A 158 -6.49 15.38 10.74
CA ASP A 158 -6.52 14.29 11.75
C ASP A 158 -6.61 14.85 13.20
#